data_15319ae0f7a7d36b57617c948a781643
#
_entry.id   15319ae0f7a7d36b57617c948a781643
#
_cell.length_a   1.000
_cell.length_b   1.000
_cell.length_c   1.000
_cell.angle_alpha   90.00
_cell.angle_beta   90.00
_cell.angle_gamma   90.00
#
_symmetry.space_group_name_H-M   'P 1'
#
loop_
_entity.id
_entity.type
_entity.pdbx_description
1 polymer ?
#
loop_
_entity_poly.entity_id
_entity_poly.type
_entity_poly.pdbx_seq_one_letter_code
_entity_poly.pdbx_strand_id
1 'polypeptide(L)'
;MLFRSAPNGTGTIKVGGNYAASLVAGEIAHSKGYAAVLYLDPKEKKYLDECGPANFFGIRGNSYITPQSHSILPSITNKSLQQLAEDMGLTVERRPVPFEEIATFDEAAECGTAAVIAPISQIDDLDENKSFVIAKDGKPGPVCEKLYHKLRAIQYGDEPDTYGWISIIE
;
A
#
# COMPACT_ATOMS: atom_id res chain seq x y z
N MET A 1 -17.65 -8.93 4.03
CA MET A 1 -16.49 -8.13 3.53
C MET A 1 -16.96 -7.01 2.61
N LEU A 2 -16.56 -5.77 2.88
CA LEU A 2 -16.89 -4.59 2.06
C LEU A 2 -15.75 -4.34 1.08
N PHE A 3 -16.07 -3.87 -0.12
CA PHE A 3 -15.09 -3.48 -1.15
C PHE A 3 -15.00 -1.95 -1.20
N ARG A 4 -13.85 -1.42 -1.64
CA ARG A 4 -13.62 0.02 -1.79
C ARG A 4 -14.32 0.61 -3.02
N SER A 5 -14.32 -0.12 -4.14
CA SER A 5 -14.92 0.31 -5.41
C SER A 5 -15.59 -0.86 -6.12
N ALA A 6 -16.66 -0.60 -6.86
CA ALA A 6 -17.33 -1.63 -7.65
C ALA A 6 -16.44 -2.14 -8.80
N PRO A 7 -16.63 -3.39 -9.26
CA PRO A 7 -15.97 -3.89 -10.47
C PRO A 7 -16.28 -2.96 -11.66
N ASN A 8 -15.26 -2.58 -12.42
CA ASN A 8 -15.37 -1.63 -13.54
C ASN A 8 -15.94 -0.25 -13.14
N GLY A 9 -15.85 0.11 -11.87
CA GLY A 9 -16.27 1.40 -11.33
C GLY A 9 -15.17 2.47 -11.42
N THR A 10 -15.19 3.38 -10.45
CA THR A 10 -14.32 4.56 -10.40
C THR A 10 -13.05 4.38 -9.58
N GLY A 11 -12.64 3.12 -9.29
CA GLY A 11 -11.50 2.83 -8.40
C GLY A 11 -10.18 3.48 -8.83
N THR A 12 -9.95 3.59 -10.14
CA THR A 12 -8.76 4.24 -10.69
C THR A 12 -8.81 5.77 -10.67
N ILE A 13 -9.91 6.36 -10.26
CA ILE A 13 -10.14 7.81 -10.25
C ILE A 13 -10.33 8.26 -8.79
N LYS A 14 -9.73 9.39 -8.42
CA LYS A 14 -9.85 9.95 -7.06
C LYS A 14 -11.17 10.73 -6.91
N VAL A 15 -12.26 10.00 -6.63
CA VAL A 15 -13.61 10.57 -6.48
C VAL A 15 -14.24 10.21 -5.14
N GLY A 16 -15.10 11.09 -4.62
CA GLY A 16 -15.75 10.94 -3.30
C GLY A 16 -16.57 9.66 -3.14
N GLY A 17 -17.16 9.13 -4.23
CA GLY A 17 -17.92 7.89 -4.19
C GLY A 17 -17.13 6.66 -3.70
N ASN A 18 -15.83 6.58 -4.02
CA ASN A 18 -14.97 5.50 -3.54
C ASN A 18 -14.78 5.57 -2.02
N TYR A 19 -14.73 6.78 -1.46
CA TYR A 19 -14.58 6.98 -0.02
C TYR A 19 -15.87 6.71 0.73
N ALA A 20 -17.02 7.05 0.16
CA ALA A 20 -18.32 6.75 0.76
C ALA A 20 -18.52 5.24 0.98
N ALA A 21 -18.13 4.41 0.00
CA ALA A 21 -18.21 2.96 0.11
C ALA A 21 -17.31 2.38 1.22
N SER A 22 -16.22 3.08 1.55
CA SER A 22 -15.24 2.63 2.55
C SER A 22 -15.57 3.02 4.00
N LEU A 23 -16.52 3.94 4.23
CA LEU A 23 -16.83 4.47 5.56
C LEU A 23 -17.23 3.38 6.56
N VAL A 24 -18.16 2.50 6.20
CA VAL A 24 -18.66 1.47 7.12
C VAL A 24 -17.54 0.50 7.53
N ALA A 25 -16.71 0.06 6.57
CA ALA A 25 -15.58 -0.82 6.87
C ALA A 25 -14.55 -0.11 7.77
N GLY A 26 -14.29 1.17 7.50
CA GLY A 26 -13.39 2.00 8.31
C GLY A 26 -13.89 2.16 9.76
N GLU A 27 -15.17 2.43 9.97
CA GLU A 27 -15.75 2.54 11.31
C GLU A 27 -15.68 1.22 12.08
N ILE A 28 -15.99 0.09 11.43
CA ILE A 28 -15.87 -1.23 12.05
C ILE A 28 -14.43 -1.51 12.46
N ALA A 29 -13.45 -1.26 11.58
CA ALA A 29 -12.05 -1.46 11.90
C ALA A 29 -11.60 -0.56 13.05
N HIS A 30 -11.91 0.73 12.99
CA HIS A 30 -11.55 1.69 14.03
C HIS A 30 -12.16 1.34 15.40
N SER A 31 -13.44 0.92 15.45
CA SER A 31 -14.10 0.48 16.69
C SER A 31 -13.44 -0.74 17.34
N LYS A 32 -12.68 -1.51 16.56
CA LYS A 32 -11.89 -2.67 17.02
C LYS A 32 -10.41 -2.36 17.25
N GLY A 33 -10.00 -1.10 17.11
CA GLY A 33 -8.63 -0.66 17.35
C GLY A 33 -7.67 -0.78 16.17
N TYR A 34 -8.16 -1.08 14.96
CA TYR A 34 -7.33 -1.11 13.76
C TYR A 34 -7.14 0.29 13.17
N ALA A 35 -5.94 0.54 12.62
CA ALA A 35 -5.59 1.81 12.01
C ALA A 35 -6.20 1.99 10.61
N ALA A 36 -6.32 0.90 9.84
CA ALA A 36 -6.79 0.94 8.46
C ALA A 36 -7.49 -0.37 8.05
N VAL A 37 -8.10 -0.36 6.87
CA VAL A 37 -8.70 -1.53 6.22
C VAL A 37 -7.93 -1.83 4.95
N LEU A 38 -7.48 -3.06 4.78
CA LEU A 38 -7.00 -3.57 3.50
C LEU A 38 -8.17 -4.21 2.76
N TYR A 39 -8.45 -3.71 1.55
CA TYR A 39 -9.55 -4.20 0.72
C TYR A 39 -9.10 -5.30 -0.21
N LEU A 40 -10.02 -6.20 -0.52
CA LEU A 40 -9.86 -7.19 -1.56
C LEU A 40 -10.60 -6.76 -2.84
N ASP A 41 -10.23 -7.37 -3.95
CA ASP A 41 -10.89 -7.15 -5.23
C ASP A 41 -12.42 -7.42 -5.11
N PRO A 42 -13.24 -6.54 -5.71
CA PRO A 42 -14.69 -6.59 -5.50
C PRO A 42 -15.38 -7.76 -6.21
N LYS A 43 -14.70 -8.41 -7.16
CA LYS A 43 -15.28 -9.47 -7.98
C LYS A 43 -15.07 -10.85 -7.36
N GLU A 44 -13.83 -11.21 -7.08
CA GLU A 44 -13.45 -12.54 -6.61
C GLU A 44 -13.19 -12.60 -5.11
N LYS A 45 -12.94 -11.43 -4.48
CA LYS A 45 -12.59 -11.29 -3.06
C LYS A 45 -11.38 -12.14 -2.66
N LYS A 46 -10.46 -12.28 -3.57
CA LYS A 46 -9.31 -13.17 -3.48
C LYS A 46 -7.99 -12.40 -3.52
N TYR A 47 -7.95 -11.30 -4.25
CA TYR A 47 -6.73 -10.55 -4.48
C TYR A 47 -6.74 -9.26 -3.67
N LEU A 48 -5.55 -8.86 -3.20
CA LEU A 48 -5.37 -7.57 -2.52
C LEU A 48 -5.62 -6.43 -3.51
N ASP A 49 -6.33 -5.40 -3.06
CA ASP A 49 -6.44 -4.14 -3.77
C ASP A 49 -5.58 -3.08 -3.08
N GLU A 50 -6.17 -2.21 -2.30
CA GLU A 50 -5.47 -1.13 -1.62
C GLU A 50 -6.01 -0.93 -0.20
N CYS A 51 -5.28 -0.22 0.64
CA CYS A 51 -5.78 0.25 1.92
C CYS A 51 -6.76 1.41 1.70
N GLY A 52 -7.49 1.83 2.73
CA GLY A 52 -8.52 2.86 2.60
C GLY A 52 -8.06 4.09 1.79
N PRO A 53 -7.11 4.90 2.29
CA PRO A 53 -6.62 6.10 1.62
C PRO A 53 -5.31 5.89 0.84
N ALA A 54 -4.71 4.70 0.85
CA ALA A 54 -3.34 4.44 0.44
C ALA A 54 -3.20 3.13 -0.34
N ASN A 55 -2.17 3.02 -1.18
CA ASN A 55 -1.84 1.76 -1.85
C ASN A 55 -1.12 0.81 -0.91
N PHE A 56 -1.24 -0.48 -1.17
CA PHE A 56 -0.53 -1.56 -0.48
C PHE A 56 0.71 -2.00 -1.25
N PHE A 57 1.77 -2.36 -0.53
CA PHE A 57 2.89 -3.15 -1.05
C PHE A 57 3.45 -4.08 0.01
N GLY A 58 4.07 -5.17 -0.43
CA GLY A 58 4.83 -6.10 0.40
C GLY A 58 6.25 -6.29 -0.13
N ILE A 59 7.16 -6.65 0.76
CA ILE A 59 8.53 -7.05 0.43
C ILE A 59 8.68 -8.54 0.73
N ARG A 60 9.24 -9.27 -0.23
CA ARG A 60 9.60 -10.68 -0.06
C ARG A 60 10.97 -10.92 -0.66
N GLY A 61 11.96 -11.20 0.18
CA GLY A 61 13.35 -11.30 -0.24
C GLY A 61 13.80 -10.05 -0.97
N ASN A 62 14.12 -10.17 -2.25
CA ASN A 62 14.54 -9.05 -3.09
C ASN A 62 13.42 -8.52 -4.02
N SER A 63 12.16 -8.77 -3.69
CA SER A 63 11.02 -8.32 -4.49
C SER A 63 10.19 -7.27 -3.77
N TYR A 64 9.89 -6.16 -4.46
CA TYR A 64 8.86 -5.19 -4.14
C TYR A 64 7.58 -5.58 -4.88
N ILE A 65 6.56 -6.00 -4.16
CA ILE A 65 5.33 -6.56 -4.72
C ILE A 65 4.16 -5.63 -4.42
N THR A 66 3.48 -5.14 -5.46
CA THR A 66 2.32 -4.26 -5.28
C THR A 66 1.14 -4.75 -6.11
N PRO A 67 -0.09 -4.76 -5.55
CA PRO A 67 -1.28 -5.16 -6.26
C PRO A 67 -1.53 -4.33 -7.52
N GLN A 68 -2.01 -4.98 -8.55
CA GLN A 68 -2.47 -4.35 -9.78
C GLN A 68 -3.87 -4.82 -10.13
N SER A 69 -4.83 -3.90 -10.14
CA SER A 69 -6.20 -4.14 -10.60
C SER A 69 -6.81 -2.86 -11.19
N HIS A 70 -7.97 -3.01 -11.83
CA HIS A 70 -8.75 -1.86 -12.33
C HIS A 70 -9.53 -1.13 -11.22
N SER A 71 -9.43 -1.58 -9.97
CA SER A 71 -10.08 -0.97 -8.81
C SER A 71 -9.14 -0.12 -7.96
N ILE A 72 -7.83 -0.13 -8.26
CA ILE A 72 -6.78 0.56 -7.47
C ILE A 72 -6.45 1.92 -8.09
N LEU A 73 -6.32 2.94 -7.23
CA LEU A 73 -5.85 4.26 -7.66
C LEU A 73 -4.36 4.18 -8.06
N PRO A 74 -3.97 4.65 -9.28
CA PRO A 74 -2.57 4.73 -9.69
C PRO A 74 -1.82 5.80 -8.89
N SER A 75 -1.33 5.45 -7.70
CA SER A 75 -0.65 6.35 -6.78
C SER A 75 0.69 6.84 -7.34
N ILE A 76 0.93 8.14 -7.28
CA ILE A 76 2.23 8.74 -7.62
C ILE A 76 3.29 8.25 -6.64
N THR A 77 2.98 8.27 -5.33
CA THR A 77 3.91 7.77 -4.30
C THR A 77 4.33 6.33 -4.57
N ASN A 78 3.38 5.43 -4.86
CA ASN A 78 3.72 4.04 -5.17
C ASN A 78 4.58 3.90 -6.43
N LYS A 79 4.33 4.71 -7.47
CA LYS A 79 5.18 4.74 -8.68
C LYS A 79 6.60 5.20 -8.36
N SER A 80 6.76 6.24 -7.55
CA SER A 80 8.08 6.70 -7.11
C SER A 80 8.82 5.64 -6.30
N LEU A 81 8.11 4.96 -5.37
CA LEU A 81 8.71 3.88 -4.57
C LEU A 81 9.13 2.68 -5.43
N GLN A 82 8.37 2.33 -6.47
CA GLN A 82 8.74 1.28 -7.42
C GLN A 82 10.05 1.63 -8.13
N GLN A 83 10.19 2.87 -8.63
CA GLN A 83 11.43 3.32 -9.27
C GLN A 83 12.62 3.27 -8.30
N LEU A 84 12.44 3.77 -7.08
CA LEU A 84 13.49 3.71 -6.06
C LEU A 84 13.85 2.27 -5.67
N ALA A 85 12.87 1.37 -5.62
CA ALA A 85 13.11 -0.05 -5.36
C ALA A 85 13.96 -0.70 -6.46
N GLU A 86 13.66 -0.42 -7.75
CA GLU A 86 14.46 -0.88 -8.88
C GLU A 86 15.91 -0.36 -8.80
N ASP A 87 16.09 0.92 -8.50
CA ASP A 87 17.41 1.54 -8.35
C ASP A 87 18.21 0.99 -7.16
N MET A 88 17.51 0.49 -6.15
CA MET A 88 18.10 -0.23 -5.00
C MET A 88 18.36 -1.72 -5.31
N GLY A 89 18.07 -2.18 -6.52
CA GLY A 89 18.30 -3.55 -6.98
C GLY A 89 17.20 -4.54 -6.64
N LEU A 90 16.01 -4.07 -6.20
CA LEU A 90 14.86 -4.95 -6.01
C LEU A 90 14.17 -5.23 -7.35
N THR A 91 13.57 -6.40 -7.44
CA THR A 91 12.65 -6.73 -8.54
C THR A 91 11.27 -6.18 -8.23
N VAL A 92 10.71 -5.34 -9.10
CA VAL A 92 9.34 -4.81 -8.92
C VAL A 92 8.33 -5.72 -9.61
N GLU A 93 7.39 -6.24 -8.83
CA GLU A 93 6.28 -7.08 -9.30
C GLU A 93 4.95 -6.34 -9.16
N ARG A 94 4.35 -5.97 -10.29
CA ARG A 94 2.99 -5.41 -10.36
C ARG A 94 2.07 -6.46 -10.93
N ARG A 95 1.25 -7.04 -10.08
CA ARG A 95 0.37 -8.18 -10.44
C ARG A 95 -0.81 -8.32 -9.47
N PRO A 96 -1.82 -9.14 -9.79
CA PRO A 96 -2.75 -9.59 -8.78
C PRO A 96 -2.00 -10.34 -7.67
N VAL A 97 -2.24 -9.96 -6.41
CA VAL A 97 -1.59 -10.54 -5.22
C VAL A 97 -2.65 -11.30 -4.42
N PRO A 98 -2.60 -12.63 -4.36
CA PRO A 98 -3.55 -13.39 -3.56
C PRO A 98 -3.49 -13.01 -2.08
N PHE A 99 -4.63 -12.98 -1.39
CA PHE A 99 -4.70 -12.66 0.04
C PHE A 99 -3.78 -13.55 0.89
N GLU A 100 -3.73 -14.85 0.57
CA GLU A 100 -2.90 -15.82 1.28
C GLU A 100 -1.39 -15.55 1.15
N GLU A 101 -0.99 -14.78 0.13
CA GLU A 101 0.41 -14.44 -0.08
C GLU A 101 0.96 -13.51 1.00
N ILE A 102 0.10 -12.83 1.77
CA ILE A 102 0.49 -12.00 2.93
C ILE A 102 1.39 -12.79 3.88
N ALA A 103 1.13 -14.08 4.07
CA ALA A 103 1.91 -14.94 4.95
C ALA A 103 3.39 -15.09 4.53
N THR A 104 3.74 -14.69 3.32
CA THR A 104 5.10 -14.82 2.76
C THR A 104 5.87 -13.52 2.75
N PHE A 105 5.28 -12.40 3.18
CA PHE A 105 5.95 -11.12 3.19
C PHE A 105 6.87 -10.97 4.41
N ASP A 106 8.08 -10.50 4.16
CA ASP A 106 9.04 -10.11 5.19
C ASP A 106 8.69 -8.74 5.76
N GLU A 107 8.17 -7.84 4.91
CA GLU A 107 7.68 -6.51 5.26
C GLU A 107 6.39 -6.21 4.50
N ALA A 108 5.50 -5.42 5.08
CA ALA A 108 4.36 -4.85 4.38
C ALA A 108 4.13 -3.41 4.81
N ALA A 109 3.58 -2.61 3.89
CA ALA A 109 3.25 -1.23 4.18
C ALA A 109 2.13 -0.71 3.28
N GLU A 110 1.49 0.37 3.72
CA GLU A 110 0.70 1.23 2.85
C GLU A 110 1.51 2.48 2.46
N CYS A 111 1.24 3.03 1.29
CA CYS A 111 1.93 4.22 0.79
C CYS A 111 0.97 5.21 0.12
N GLY A 112 1.25 6.49 0.36
CA GLY A 112 0.43 7.58 -0.17
C GLY A 112 1.02 8.95 0.17
N THR A 113 0.43 10.02 -0.35
CA THR A 113 0.94 11.39 -0.19
C THR A 113 1.08 11.81 1.27
N ALA A 114 0.14 11.46 2.12
CA ALA A 114 0.12 11.92 3.51
C ALA A 114 1.16 11.21 4.39
N ALA A 115 1.20 9.87 4.32
CA ALA A 115 2.06 9.06 5.18
C ALA A 115 3.42 8.73 4.54
N VAL A 116 3.57 8.93 3.23
CA VAL A 116 4.67 8.43 2.41
C VAL A 116 4.72 6.92 2.44
N ILE A 117 5.19 6.33 3.54
CA ILE A 117 5.10 4.90 3.86
C ILE A 117 4.61 4.78 5.32
N ALA A 118 3.59 3.96 5.54
CA ALA A 118 3.16 3.53 6.87
C ALA A 118 3.31 2.01 6.97
N PRO A 119 4.27 1.50 7.75
CA PRO A 119 4.50 0.07 7.93
C PRO A 119 3.30 -0.63 8.56
N ILE A 120 3.05 -1.86 8.12
CA ILE A 120 1.98 -2.71 8.63
C ILE A 120 2.62 -3.84 9.46
N SER A 121 2.29 -3.89 10.73
CA SER A 121 2.80 -4.94 11.63
C SER A 121 1.97 -6.21 11.62
N GLN A 122 0.66 -6.08 11.41
CA GLN A 122 -0.30 -7.19 11.45
C GLN A 122 -1.50 -6.91 10.55
N ILE A 123 -2.02 -7.97 9.94
CA ILE A 123 -3.27 -7.94 9.17
C ILE A 123 -4.17 -9.05 9.71
N ASP A 124 -5.39 -8.69 10.10
CA ASP A 124 -6.37 -9.62 10.63
C ASP A 124 -7.57 -9.76 9.69
N ASP A 125 -7.93 -11.01 9.37
CA ASP A 125 -9.21 -11.33 8.77
C ASP A 125 -10.22 -11.64 9.89
N LEU A 126 -11.15 -10.72 10.08
CA LEU A 126 -12.15 -10.81 11.14
C LEU A 126 -13.29 -11.79 10.80
N ASP A 127 -13.49 -12.10 9.53
CA ASP A 127 -14.52 -13.04 9.07
C ASP A 127 -14.05 -14.49 9.29
N GLU A 128 -12.76 -14.77 9.02
CA GLU A 128 -12.16 -16.11 9.17
C GLU A 128 -11.38 -16.29 10.48
N ASN A 129 -11.28 -15.24 11.30
CA ASN A 129 -10.49 -15.22 12.54
C ASN A 129 -9.02 -15.64 12.30
N LYS A 130 -8.40 -15.07 11.26
CA LYS A 130 -7.04 -15.36 10.81
C LYS A 130 -6.17 -14.13 10.96
N SER A 131 -4.95 -14.31 11.45
CA SER A 131 -3.97 -13.24 11.65
C SER A 131 -2.68 -13.50 10.91
N PHE A 132 -2.15 -12.47 10.25
CA PHE A 132 -0.83 -12.44 9.63
C PHE A 132 0.04 -11.43 10.38
N VAL A 133 0.98 -11.93 11.18
CA VAL A 133 1.94 -11.09 11.89
C VAL A 133 3.20 -10.93 11.04
N ILE A 134 3.45 -9.71 10.56
CA ILE A 134 4.56 -9.36 9.68
C ILE A 134 5.73 -8.81 10.50
N ALA A 135 5.49 -7.77 11.30
CA ALA A 135 6.51 -7.17 12.15
C ALA A 135 6.24 -7.49 13.63
N LYS A 136 6.90 -8.50 14.18
CA LYS A 136 6.70 -8.96 15.57
C LYS A 136 7.11 -7.93 16.62
N ASP A 137 8.06 -7.07 16.30
CA ASP A 137 8.55 -6.01 17.20
C ASP A 137 7.84 -4.66 16.95
N GLY A 138 6.89 -4.61 16.01
CA GLY A 138 6.12 -3.41 15.64
C GLY A 138 6.94 -2.35 14.91
N LYS A 139 8.18 -2.66 14.48
CA LYS A 139 9.05 -1.71 13.79
C LYS A 139 8.94 -1.84 12.27
N PRO A 140 9.24 -0.77 11.52
CA PRO A 140 9.37 -0.87 10.07
C PRO A 140 10.50 -1.83 9.69
N GLY A 141 10.30 -2.56 8.61
CA GLY A 141 11.37 -3.36 8.05
C GLY A 141 12.42 -2.50 7.33
N PRO A 142 13.64 -3.04 7.14
CA PRO A 142 14.78 -2.28 6.62
C PRO A 142 14.59 -1.76 5.20
N VAL A 143 13.80 -2.43 4.36
CA VAL A 143 13.52 -1.96 2.98
C VAL A 143 12.52 -0.81 3.01
N CYS A 144 11.45 -0.92 3.77
CA CYS A 144 10.47 0.16 3.99
C CYS A 144 11.16 1.41 4.54
N GLU A 145 12.06 1.26 5.51
CA GLU A 145 12.79 2.37 6.11
C GLU A 145 13.72 3.06 5.11
N LYS A 146 14.49 2.29 4.33
CA LYS A 146 15.36 2.83 3.28
C LYS A 146 14.57 3.57 2.20
N LEU A 147 13.47 3.00 1.71
CA LEU A 147 12.62 3.62 0.70
C LEU A 147 12.01 4.92 1.23
N TYR A 148 11.54 4.94 2.49
CA TYR A 148 11.01 6.13 3.13
C TYR A 148 12.06 7.26 3.17
N HIS A 149 13.23 6.98 3.71
CA HIS A 149 14.30 7.97 3.84
C HIS A 149 14.76 8.48 2.47
N LYS A 150 14.91 7.59 1.48
CA LYS A 150 15.32 7.97 0.13
C LYS A 150 14.32 8.90 -0.54
N LEU A 151 13.03 8.56 -0.51
CA LEU A 151 12.00 9.40 -1.09
C LEU A 151 11.90 10.76 -0.37
N ARG A 152 12.00 10.77 0.96
CA ARG A 152 11.97 12.03 1.74
C ARG A 152 13.19 12.90 1.47
N ALA A 153 14.39 12.32 1.39
CA ALA A 153 15.60 13.07 1.08
C ALA A 153 15.50 13.79 -0.28
N ILE A 154 14.95 13.12 -1.31
CA ILE A 154 14.69 13.74 -2.60
C ILE A 154 13.64 14.86 -2.46
N GLN A 155 12.53 14.62 -1.76
CA GLN A 155 11.45 15.59 -1.60
C GLN A 155 11.88 16.86 -0.87
N TYR A 156 12.83 16.76 0.06
CA TYR A 156 13.36 17.91 0.82
C TYR A 156 14.61 18.54 0.21
N GLY A 157 15.16 17.94 -0.84
CA GLY A 157 16.37 18.43 -1.49
C GLY A 157 17.66 18.06 -0.76
N ASP A 158 17.60 17.10 0.18
CA ASP A 158 18.78 16.56 0.86
C ASP A 158 19.58 15.64 -0.06
N GLU A 159 18.93 15.08 -1.08
CA GLU A 159 19.55 14.34 -2.17
C GLU A 159 19.13 14.90 -3.54
N PRO A 160 19.98 14.80 -4.56
CA PRO A 160 19.67 15.26 -5.90
C PRO A 160 18.44 14.55 -6.49
N ASP A 161 17.53 15.33 -7.08
CA ASP A 161 16.43 14.79 -7.87
C ASP A 161 16.92 14.41 -9.29
N THR A 162 17.28 13.16 -9.46
CA THR A 162 17.72 12.62 -10.78
C THR A 162 16.53 12.22 -11.66
N TYR A 163 15.30 12.30 -11.15
CA TYR A 163 14.07 11.87 -11.84
C TYR A 163 13.25 13.03 -12.41
N GLY A 164 13.55 14.27 -12.02
CA GLY A 164 12.78 15.45 -12.40
C GLY A 164 11.41 15.50 -11.70
N TRP A 165 11.32 15.03 -10.46
CA TRP A 165 10.09 15.05 -9.68
C TRP A 165 9.82 16.37 -8.96
N ILE A 166 10.87 17.17 -8.78
CA ILE A 166 10.81 18.42 -8.01
C ILE A 166 10.71 19.59 -8.98
N SER A 167 9.75 20.47 -8.75
CA SER A 167 9.66 21.77 -9.42
C SER A 167 9.96 22.86 -8.40
N ILE A 168 11.03 23.64 -8.65
CA ILE A 168 11.36 24.79 -7.82
C ILE A 168 10.46 25.94 -8.27
N ILE A 169 9.75 26.56 -7.31
CA ILE A 169 8.92 27.75 -7.52
C ILE A 169 9.76 28.94 -7.05
N GLU A 170 10.05 29.85 -7.97
CA GLU A 170 10.73 31.12 -7.69
C GLU A 170 9.79 32.18 -7.13
#